data_e6d12b76eb1253a36e88691fe08d245f
#
_entry.id   e6d12b76eb1253a36e88691fe08d245f
#
_cell.length_a   1.000
_cell.length_b   1.000
_cell.length_c   1.000
_cell.angle_alpha   90.00
_cell.angle_beta   90.00
_cell.angle_gamma   90.00
#
_symmetry.space_group_name_H-M   'P 1'
#
loop_
_entity.id
_entity.type
_entity.pdbx_description
1 polymer ?
#
loop_
_entity_poly.entity_id
_entity_poly.type
_entity_poly.pdbx_seq_one_letter_code
_entity_poly.pdbx_strand_id
1 'polypeptide(L)'
;VKTTETGGPARGYDGGKKIQGRKRHLLVDTLGLLIAVLITSARLDDGMAAPLLLGLITPAAFPRLITIFADTKYHNHALEAWMAAHRAGWHLEVKPRPEGTRGFTPLEKRWVVERTNAWNGRSRRNSKDYERSIASSTAMIQISNVFLMVNRFDPDGYREFHYRKNAA
;
A
#
# COMPACT_ATOMS: atom_id res chain seq x y z
N VAL A 1 -3.77 -8.08 0.49
CA VAL A 1 -3.48 -9.26 1.34
C VAL A 1 -2.42 -10.10 0.69
N LYS A 2 -1.49 -10.62 1.49
CA LYS A 2 -0.47 -11.60 1.07
C LYS A 2 -0.53 -12.83 1.97
N THR A 3 -0.46 -13.99 1.34
CA THR A 3 -0.38 -15.27 2.07
C THR A 3 0.89 -15.31 2.91
N THR A 4 0.78 -15.81 4.15
CA THR A 4 1.94 -16.11 4.99
C THR A 4 1.82 -17.53 5.58
N GLU A 5 2.93 -18.24 5.60
CA GLU A 5 3.06 -19.54 6.26
C GLU A 5 3.29 -19.39 7.78
N THR A 6 3.78 -18.23 8.21
CA THR A 6 4.04 -17.96 9.63
C THR A 6 2.72 -17.88 10.40
N GLY A 7 2.60 -18.68 11.45
CA GLY A 7 1.45 -18.67 12.36
C GLY A 7 1.45 -17.46 13.30
N GLY A 8 0.55 -17.53 14.32
CA GLY A 8 0.49 -16.55 15.40
C GLY A 8 -0.52 -15.41 15.16
N PRO A 9 -0.62 -14.43 16.09
CA PRO A 9 -1.67 -13.41 16.12
C PRO A 9 -1.57 -12.43 14.93
N ALA A 10 -0.42 -12.33 14.30
CA ALA A 10 -0.20 -11.50 13.14
C ALA A 10 -0.78 -12.10 11.84
N ARG A 11 -1.25 -13.35 11.87
CA ARG A 11 -1.91 -14.02 10.76
C ARG A 11 -3.42 -13.96 10.94
N GLY A 12 -4.17 -13.74 9.86
CA GLY A 12 -5.61 -13.74 9.88
C GLY A 12 -6.21 -14.14 8.54
N TYR A 13 -7.52 -14.35 8.53
CA TYR A 13 -8.26 -14.72 7.33
C TYR A 13 -9.02 -13.49 6.79
N ASP A 14 -8.83 -13.21 5.50
CA ASP A 14 -9.61 -12.24 4.74
C ASP A 14 -10.74 -12.99 4.00
N GLY A 15 -11.97 -12.85 4.47
CA GLY A 15 -13.13 -13.54 3.89
C GLY A 15 -13.47 -13.08 2.48
N GLY A 16 -13.19 -11.83 2.13
CA GLY A 16 -13.45 -11.30 0.79
C GLY A 16 -12.48 -11.85 -0.26
N LYS A 17 -11.21 -12.01 0.11
CA LYS A 17 -10.18 -12.55 -0.80
C LYS A 17 -9.93 -14.04 -0.61
N LYS A 18 -10.54 -14.67 0.40
CA LYS A 18 -10.33 -16.06 0.78
C LYS A 18 -8.85 -16.42 0.99
N ILE A 19 -8.09 -15.50 1.60
CA ILE A 19 -6.65 -15.62 1.83
C ILE A 19 -6.37 -15.56 3.32
N GLN A 20 -5.54 -16.47 3.78
CA GLN A 20 -5.00 -16.45 5.13
C GLN A 20 -3.60 -15.85 5.13
N GLY A 21 -3.41 -14.73 5.84
CA GLY A 21 -2.15 -13.99 5.76
C GLY A 21 -2.17 -12.65 6.46
N ARG A 22 -1.47 -11.68 5.86
CA ARG A 22 -1.34 -10.30 6.34
C ARG A 22 -1.80 -9.30 5.29
N LYS A 23 -2.39 -8.20 5.74
CA LYS A 23 -2.68 -7.03 4.91
C LYS A 23 -1.50 -6.07 4.93
N ARG A 24 -1.25 -5.45 3.78
CA ARG A 24 -0.30 -4.37 3.58
C ARG A 24 -1.10 -3.12 3.27
N HIS A 25 -1.09 -2.17 4.19
CA HIS A 25 -1.71 -0.86 4.01
C HIS A 25 -0.60 0.10 3.64
N LEU A 26 -0.74 0.75 2.49
CA LEU A 26 0.28 1.64 1.93
C LEU A 26 -0.29 3.04 1.80
N LEU A 27 0.45 4.03 2.24
CA LEU A 27 0.27 5.42 1.87
C LEU A 27 1.38 5.79 0.91
N VAL A 28 1.03 6.29 -0.26
CA VAL A 28 1.97 6.64 -1.33
C VAL A 28 1.73 8.05 -1.81
N ASP A 29 2.76 8.69 -2.35
CA ASP A 29 2.62 9.98 -3.02
C ASP A 29 2.01 9.83 -4.44
N THR A 30 1.86 10.95 -5.15
CA THR A 30 1.31 10.98 -6.51
C THR A 30 2.17 10.24 -7.53
N LEU A 31 3.44 10.01 -7.24
CA LEU A 31 4.37 9.23 -8.06
C LEU A 31 4.39 7.74 -7.68
N GLY A 32 3.65 7.35 -6.65
CA GLY A 32 3.62 5.98 -6.12
C GLY A 32 4.80 5.64 -5.21
N LEU A 33 5.54 6.65 -4.73
CA LEU A 33 6.59 6.44 -3.75
C LEU A 33 6.01 6.26 -2.35
N LEU A 34 6.58 5.35 -1.59
CA LEU A 34 6.08 4.98 -0.28
C LEU A 34 6.31 6.11 0.74
N ILE A 35 5.23 6.59 1.34
CA ILE A 35 5.23 7.52 2.48
C ILE A 35 5.19 6.72 3.79
N ALA A 36 4.25 5.79 3.89
CA ALA A 36 4.10 4.94 5.08
C ALA A 36 3.58 3.56 4.71
N VAL A 37 3.92 2.57 5.53
CA VAL A 37 3.42 1.20 5.43
C VAL A 37 3.04 0.66 6.80
N LEU A 38 1.88 0.02 6.86
CA LEU A 38 1.40 -0.71 8.03
C LEU A 38 1.07 -2.14 7.61
N ILE A 39 1.61 -3.10 8.35
CA ILE A 39 1.29 -4.52 8.17
C ILE A 39 0.39 -4.96 9.30
N THR A 40 -0.73 -5.58 8.94
CA THR A 40 -1.70 -6.10 9.93
C THR A 40 -2.08 -7.54 9.62
N SER A 41 -2.71 -8.20 10.59
CA SER A 41 -3.44 -9.43 10.33
C SER A 41 -4.49 -9.21 9.25
N ALA A 42 -4.68 -10.16 8.35
CA ALA A 42 -5.67 -10.04 7.27
C ALA A 42 -7.12 -9.97 7.80
N ARG A 43 -7.33 -10.26 9.09
CA ARG A 43 -8.63 -10.11 9.76
C ARG A 43 -9.02 -8.67 9.99
N LEU A 44 -8.03 -7.75 10.18
CA LEU A 44 -8.33 -6.35 10.46
C LEU A 44 -9.01 -5.69 9.26
N ASP A 45 -10.10 -4.97 9.51
CA ASP A 45 -10.78 -4.20 8.47
C ASP A 45 -9.92 -3.03 7.99
N ASP A 46 -10.03 -2.70 6.69
CA ASP A 46 -9.23 -1.65 6.07
C ASP A 46 -9.54 -0.27 6.67
N GLY A 47 -10.82 0.00 6.98
CA GLY A 47 -11.24 1.25 7.62
C GLY A 47 -10.68 1.42 9.02
N MET A 48 -10.53 0.34 9.79
CA MET A 48 -9.90 0.37 11.12
C MET A 48 -8.38 0.51 11.05
N ALA A 49 -7.77 0.07 9.98
CA ALA A 49 -6.32 0.21 9.79
C ALA A 49 -5.91 1.64 9.37
N ALA A 50 -6.82 2.43 8.80
CA ALA A 50 -6.51 3.76 8.28
C ALA A 50 -6.00 4.73 9.36
N PRO A 51 -6.63 4.90 10.55
CA PRO A 51 -6.10 5.73 11.62
C PRO A 51 -4.71 5.29 12.08
N LEU A 52 -4.46 3.96 12.12
CA LEU A 52 -3.15 3.42 12.52
C LEU A 52 -2.07 3.75 11.49
N LEU A 53 -2.39 3.64 10.19
CA LEU A 53 -1.47 4.00 9.11
C LEU A 53 -1.17 5.50 9.11
N LEU A 54 -2.21 6.34 9.20
CA LEU A 54 -2.07 7.80 9.22
C LEU A 54 -1.42 8.31 10.51
N GLY A 55 -1.50 7.53 11.59
CA GLY A 55 -0.81 7.78 12.85
C GLY A 55 0.71 7.68 12.74
N LEU A 56 1.24 6.96 11.73
CA LEU A 56 2.69 6.80 11.51
C LEU A 56 3.37 8.07 10.97
N ILE A 57 2.60 9.03 10.49
CA ILE A 57 3.11 10.28 9.92
C ILE A 57 2.50 11.49 10.62
N THR A 58 3.20 12.61 10.54
CA THR A 58 2.75 13.88 11.15
C THR A 58 2.62 14.96 10.08
N PRO A 59 1.71 15.95 10.27
CA PRO A 59 1.61 17.09 9.35
C PRO A 59 2.94 17.87 9.23
N ALA A 60 3.70 17.97 10.29
CA ALA A 60 5.00 18.66 10.28
C ALA A 60 6.03 17.95 9.36
N ALA A 61 6.03 16.62 9.32
CA ALA A 61 6.92 15.85 8.44
C ALA A 61 6.47 15.91 6.96
N PHE A 62 5.17 16.14 6.72
CA PHE A 62 4.58 16.17 5.37
C PHE A 62 3.75 17.44 5.14
N PRO A 63 4.36 18.64 5.16
CA PRO A 63 3.64 19.92 5.11
C PRO A 63 2.88 20.14 3.79
N ARG A 64 3.24 19.43 2.72
CA ARG A 64 2.56 19.49 1.42
C ARG A 64 1.44 18.47 1.24
N LEU A 65 1.23 17.58 2.22
CA LEU A 65 0.13 16.62 2.19
C LEU A 65 -1.17 17.33 2.56
N ILE A 66 -2.07 17.45 1.59
CA ILE A 66 -3.37 18.11 1.75
C ILE A 66 -4.48 17.10 1.57
N THR A 67 -4.43 16.30 0.50
CA THR A 67 -5.52 15.38 0.15
C THR A 67 -5.02 13.94 0.09
N ILE A 68 -5.78 13.04 0.70
CA ILE A 68 -5.55 11.60 0.68
C ILE A 68 -6.69 10.96 -0.10
N PHE A 69 -6.36 10.28 -1.19
CA PHE A 69 -7.32 9.54 -2.00
C PHE A 69 -7.45 8.10 -1.51
N ALA A 70 -8.67 7.65 -1.27
CA ALA A 70 -8.94 6.33 -0.73
C ALA A 70 -10.07 5.62 -1.47
N ASP A 71 -10.20 4.31 -1.21
CA ASP A 71 -11.29 3.47 -1.68
C ASP A 71 -12.55 3.69 -0.83
N THR A 72 -13.71 3.32 -1.37
CA THR A 72 -15.01 3.38 -0.69
C THR A 72 -15.05 2.65 0.66
N LYS A 73 -14.19 1.65 0.86
CA LYS A 73 -14.02 0.98 2.16
C LYS A 73 -13.56 1.89 3.29
N TYR A 74 -12.95 3.02 2.95
CA TYR A 74 -12.48 4.02 3.90
C TYR A 74 -13.52 5.13 4.18
N HIS A 75 -14.68 5.07 3.52
CA HIS A 75 -15.77 6.00 3.78
C HIS A 75 -16.50 5.59 5.07
N ASN A 76 -16.03 6.11 6.19
CA ASN A 76 -16.68 5.91 7.48
C ASN A 76 -16.50 7.13 8.40
N HIS A 77 -17.56 7.46 9.13
CA HIS A 77 -17.58 8.61 10.02
C HIS A 77 -16.52 8.57 11.13
N ALA A 78 -16.13 7.37 11.57
CA ALA A 78 -15.10 7.24 12.61
C ALA A 78 -13.73 7.69 12.10
N LEU A 79 -13.38 7.39 10.86
CA LEU A 79 -12.14 7.87 10.24
C LEU A 79 -12.18 9.37 10.01
N GLU A 80 -13.30 9.92 9.54
CA GLU A 80 -13.49 11.36 9.34
C GLU A 80 -13.34 12.12 10.67
N ALA A 81 -14.01 11.67 11.73
CA ALA A 81 -13.90 12.24 13.06
C ALA A 81 -12.46 12.16 13.62
N TRP A 82 -11.79 11.02 13.42
CA TRP A 82 -10.40 10.85 13.83
C TRP A 82 -9.47 11.81 13.08
N MET A 83 -9.66 11.98 11.77
CA MET A 83 -8.86 12.91 10.96
C MET A 83 -9.08 14.35 11.41
N ALA A 84 -10.32 14.77 11.64
CA ALA A 84 -10.64 16.11 12.13
C ALA A 84 -9.94 16.41 13.46
N ALA A 85 -9.89 15.43 14.36
CA ALA A 85 -9.28 15.57 15.69
C ALA A 85 -7.74 15.55 15.66
N HIS A 86 -7.11 14.78 14.76
CA HIS A 86 -5.67 14.48 14.83
C HIS A 86 -4.87 14.97 13.63
N ARG A 87 -5.53 15.31 12.52
CA ARG A 87 -4.90 15.64 11.23
C ARG A 87 -5.59 16.84 10.60
N ALA A 88 -5.82 17.88 11.37
CA ALA A 88 -6.39 19.14 10.88
C ALA A 88 -5.62 19.62 9.64
N GLY A 89 -6.34 19.95 8.58
CA GLY A 89 -5.78 20.36 7.29
C GLY A 89 -5.56 19.23 6.28
N TRP A 90 -5.76 17.95 6.65
CA TRP A 90 -5.81 16.86 5.67
C TRP A 90 -7.25 16.52 5.32
N HIS A 91 -7.51 16.33 4.03
CA HIS A 91 -8.82 15.94 3.50
C HIS A 91 -8.78 14.50 2.98
N LEU A 92 -9.76 13.70 3.39
CA LEU A 92 -9.97 12.36 2.82
C LEU A 92 -10.94 12.47 1.64
N GLU A 93 -10.48 12.12 0.45
CA GLU A 93 -11.31 12.07 -0.74
C GLU A 93 -11.54 10.61 -1.15
N VAL A 94 -12.76 10.13 -0.97
CA VAL A 94 -13.15 8.78 -1.35
C VAL A 94 -13.69 8.81 -2.77
N LYS A 95 -13.05 8.08 -3.68
CA LYS A 95 -13.47 7.94 -5.09
C LYS A 95 -14.31 6.69 -5.26
N PRO A 96 -15.63 6.81 -5.39
CA PRO A 96 -16.48 5.67 -5.70
C PRO A 96 -16.21 5.17 -7.14
N ARG A 97 -16.48 3.90 -7.35
CA ARG A 97 -16.46 3.35 -8.71
C ARG A 97 -17.66 3.89 -9.47
N PRO A 98 -17.48 4.35 -10.73
CA PRO A 98 -18.61 4.80 -11.54
C PRO A 98 -19.65 3.68 -11.71
N GLU A 99 -20.93 4.03 -11.56
CA GLU A 99 -22.05 3.10 -11.75
C GLU A 99 -22.03 2.52 -13.17
N GLY A 100 -22.44 1.26 -13.31
CA GLY A 100 -22.53 0.58 -14.60
C GLY A 100 -21.21 0.08 -15.19
N THR A 101 -20.05 0.36 -14.57
CA THR A 101 -18.77 -0.13 -15.08
C THR A 101 -18.55 -1.61 -14.79
N ARG A 102 -18.41 -2.43 -15.84
CA ARG A 102 -18.00 -3.84 -15.74
C ARG A 102 -16.50 -3.96 -16.08
N GLY A 103 -15.78 -4.84 -15.36
CA GLY A 103 -14.35 -5.07 -15.60
C GLY A 103 -13.42 -4.10 -14.86
N PHE A 104 -12.15 -4.06 -15.26
CA PHE A 104 -11.15 -3.17 -14.67
C PHE A 104 -11.29 -1.77 -15.25
N THR A 105 -11.62 -0.80 -14.40
CA THR A 105 -11.65 0.63 -14.76
C THR A 105 -10.63 1.35 -13.90
N PRO A 106 -9.56 1.90 -14.50
CA PRO A 106 -8.60 2.72 -13.77
C PRO A 106 -9.31 3.96 -13.21
N LEU A 107 -9.36 4.08 -11.90
CA LEU A 107 -9.85 5.29 -11.26
C LEU A 107 -8.71 6.28 -11.11
N GLU A 108 -8.95 7.53 -11.49
CA GLU A 108 -7.98 8.60 -11.38
C GLU A 108 -7.40 8.65 -9.95
N LYS A 109 -6.08 8.77 -9.84
CA LYS A 109 -5.31 8.80 -8.58
C LYS A 109 -5.32 7.50 -7.74
N ARG A 110 -6.32 6.63 -7.87
CA ARG A 110 -6.33 5.33 -7.16
C ARG A 110 -5.39 4.29 -7.76
N TRP A 111 -5.23 4.28 -9.08
CA TRP A 111 -4.35 3.34 -9.76
C TRP A 111 -2.88 3.43 -9.29
N VAL A 112 -2.51 4.56 -8.67
CA VAL A 112 -1.15 4.81 -8.19
C VAL A 112 -0.73 3.81 -7.11
N VAL A 113 -1.59 3.57 -6.11
CA VAL A 113 -1.30 2.58 -5.06
C VAL A 113 -1.32 1.15 -5.60
N GLU A 114 -2.18 0.87 -6.61
CA GLU A 114 -2.21 -0.43 -7.28
C GLU A 114 -0.91 -0.69 -8.03
N ARG A 115 -0.36 0.32 -8.72
CA ARG A 115 0.95 0.30 -9.37
C ARG A 115 2.06 0.04 -8.35
N THR A 116 2.07 0.71 -7.22
CA THR A 116 3.06 0.49 -6.15
C THR A 116 2.98 -0.94 -5.60
N ASN A 117 1.77 -1.47 -5.44
CA ASN A 117 1.57 -2.88 -5.06
C ASN A 117 2.14 -3.84 -6.13
N ALA A 118 1.99 -3.52 -7.41
CA ALA A 118 2.59 -4.30 -8.50
C ALA A 118 4.12 -4.25 -8.47
N TRP A 119 4.72 -3.07 -8.24
CA TRP A 119 6.17 -2.93 -8.08
C TRP A 119 6.70 -3.75 -6.90
N ASN A 120 6.05 -3.64 -5.74
CA ASN A 120 6.38 -4.46 -4.58
C ASN A 120 6.28 -5.96 -4.88
N GLY A 121 5.31 -6.38 -5.69
CA GLY A 121 5.13 -7.77 -6.09
C GLY A 121 6.24 -8.33 -6.98
N ARG A 122 6.99 -7.47 -7.69
CA ARG A 122 8.17 -7.87 -8.48
C ARG A 122 9.37 -8.24 -7.61
N SER A 123 9.45 -7.72 -6.39
CA SER A 123 10.43 -8.17 -5.43
C SER A 123 10.07 -9.58 -4.94
N ARG A 124 10.99 -10.55 -5.14
CA ARG A 124 10.78 -11.95 -4.76
C ARG A 124 10.31 -12.11 -3.31
N ARG A 125 10.92 -11.35 -2.39
CA ARG A 125 10.59 -11.40 -0.95
C ARG A 125 9.20 -10.84 -0.64
N ASN A 126 8.62 -10.05 -1.54
CA ASN A 126 7.31 -9.42 -1.37
C ASN A 126 6.19 -10.11 -2.17
N SER A 127 6.51 -11.14 -2.98
CA SER A 127 5.51 -11.91 -3.75
C SER A 127 4.48 -12.57 -2.83
N LYS A 128 4.93 -13.14 -1.72
CA LYS A 128 4.17 -13.56 -0.54
C LYS A 128 4.68 -12.80 0.68
N ASP A 129 4.17 -13.09 1.87
CA ASP A 129 4.75 -12.65 3.14
C ASP A 129 5.52 -13.83 3.75
N TYR A 130 6.82 -13.86 3.55
CA TYR A 130 7.72 -14.90 4.05
C TYR A 130 8.25 -14.59 5.45
N GLU A 131 7.93 -13.42 5.98
CA GLU A 131 8.55 -12.90 7.17
C GLU A 131 7.90 -13.45 8.45
N ARG A 132 8.73 -13.79 9.43
CA ARG A 132 8.26 -14.29 10.72
C ARG A 132 7.55 -13.21 11.53
N SER A 133 8.03 -11.98 11.50
CA SER A 133 7.46 -10.87 12.27
C SER A 133 6.83 -9.80 11.37
N ILE A 134 5.94 -8.99 11.95
CA ILE A 134 5.39 -7.80 11.29
C ILE A 134 6.52 -6.80 10.99
N ALA A 135 7.47 -6.62 11.93
CA ALA A 135 8.59 -5.71 11.76
C ALA A 135 9.45 -6.09 10.54
N SER A 136 9.80 -7.37 10.37
CA SER A 136 10.54 -7.85 9.20
C SER A 136 9.75 -7.66 7.91
N SER A 137 8.44 -7.94 7.94
CA SER A 137 7.56 -7.74 6.77
C SER A 137 7.50 -6.26 6.36
N THR A 138 7.39 -5.36 7.34
CA THR A 138 7.44 -3.90 7.12
C THR A 138 8.78 -3.49 6.51
N ALA A 139 9.90 -3.93 7.10
CA ALA A 139 11.24 -3.63 6.61
C ALA A 139 11.46 -4.10 5.16
N MET A 140 10.97 -5.27 4.79
CA MET A 140 11.10 -5.78 3.41
C MET A 140 10.35 -4.91 2.39
N ILE A 141 9.18 -4.37 2.75
CA ILE A 141 8.47 -3.41 1.90
C ILE A 141 9.25 -2.10 1.80
N GLN A 142 9.76 -1.58 2.92
CA GLN A 142 10.55 -0.35 2.95
C GLN A 142 11.82 -0.48 2.10
N ILE A 143 12.60 -1.56 2.26
CA ILE A 143 13.81 -1.83 1.48
C ILE A 143 13.51 -1.87 -0.01
N SER A 144 12.43 -2.56 -0.43
CA SER A 144 12.04 -2.62 -1.83
C SER A 144 11.67 -1.25 -2.40
N ASN A 145 11.05 -0.39 -1.59
CA ASN A 145 10.71 0.97 -2.03
C ASN A 145 11.92 1.91 -2.01
N VAL A 146 12.86 1.75 -1.07
CA VAL A 146 14.14 2.47 -1.10
C VAL A 146 14.90 2.13 -2.38
N PHE A 147 14.99 0.83 -2.72
CA PHE A 147 15.61 0.39 -3.99
C PHE A 147 14.92 1.02 -5.21
N LEU A 148 13.58 1.05 -5.22
CA LEU A 148 12.81 1.71 -6.29
C LEU A 148 13.14 3.21 -6.39
N MET A 149 13.26 3.91 -5.25
CA MET A 149 13.57 5.34 -5.22
C MET A 149 14.99 5.60 -5.71
N VAL A 150 15.97 4.82 -5.23
CA VAL A 150 17.38 4.95 -5.67
C VAL A 150 17.51 4.78 -7.17
N ASN A 151 16.86 3.75 -7.75
CA ASN A 151 16.88 3.53 -9.21
C ASN A 151 16.23 4.66 -10.02
N ARG A 152 15.40 5.50 -9.40
CA ARG A 152 14.84 6.68 -10.06
C ARG A 152 15.76 7.90 -10.00
N PHE A 153 16.66 7.96 -9.01
CA PHE A 153 17.68 9.00 -8.95
C PHE A 153 18.84 8.73 -9.89
N ASP A 154 19.12 7.46 -10.18
CA ASP A 154 20.16 7.04 -11.11
C ASP A 154 19.57 6.05 -12.15
N PRO A 155 18.80 6.55 -13.13
CA PRO A 155 18.20 5.70 -14.16
C PRO A 155 19.22 5.01 -15.05
N ASP A 156 20.42 5.59 -15.23
CA ASP A 156 21.48 5.04 -16.07
C ASP A 156 22.25 3.92 -15.36
N GLY A 157 22.23 3.87 -14.04
CA GLY A 157 22.78 2.78 -13.23
C GLY A 157 21.97 1.48 -13.31
N TYR A 158 20.73 1.57 -13.79
CA TYR A 158 19.86 0.42 -13.95
C TYR A 158 20.15 -0.29 -15.28
N ARG A 159 20.91 -1.40 -15.24
CA ARG A 159 21.06 -2.28 -16.40
C ARG A 159 19.70 -2.92 -16.68
N GLU A 160 19.06 -2.53 -17.80
CA GLU A 160 17.89 -3.23 -18.31
C GLU A 160 18.24 -4.71 -18.53
N PHE A 161 17.39 -5.58 -18.01
CA PHE A 161 17.52 -7.02 -18.24
C PHE A 161 17.05 -7.29 -19.68
N HIS A 162 17.98 -7.27 -20.63
CA HIS A 162 17.68 -7.63 -22.01
C HIS A 162 17.54 -9.15 -22.10
N TYR A 163 16.32 -9.64 -22.26
CA TYR A 163 16.12 -10.97 -22.79
C TYR A 163 16.78 -11.01 -24.18
N ARG A 164 17.85 -11.78 -24.34
CA ARG A 164 18.30 -12.16 -25.69
C ARG A 164 17.11 -12.83 -26.38
N LYS A 165 16.51 -12.17 -27.37
CA LYS A 165 15.68 -12.86 -28.35
C LYS A 165 16.61 -13.85 -29.00
N ASN A 166 16.44 -15.15 -28.71
CA ASN A 166 17.11 -16.18 -29.50
C ASN A 166 16.72 -15.93 -30.95
N ALA A 167 17.68 -15.52 -31.76
CA ALA A 167 17.52 -15.49 -33.21
C ALA A 167 17.27 -16.93 -33.64
N ALA A 168 16.11 -17.16 -34.23
CA ALA A 168 15.81 -18.40 -34.95
C ALA A 168 16.66 -18.48 -36.20
#